data_89b0bf1341ed451c4d2067eacfe3c812
#
_entry.id   89b0bf1341ed451c4d2067eacfe3c812
#
_cell.length_a   1.000
_cell.length_b   1.000
_cell.length_c   1.000
_cell.angle_alpha   90.00
_cell.angle_beta   90.00
_cell.angle_gamma   90.00
#
_symmetry.space_group_name_H-M   'P 1'
#
loop_
_entity.id
_entity.type
_entity.pdbx_description
1 polymer ?
#
loop_
_entity_poly.entity_id
_entity_poly.type
_entity_poly.pdbx_seq_one_letter_code
_entity_poly.pdbx_strand_id
1 'polypeptide(L)'
;RDFCLSRGLGDVYKRQPVVDCDLMGRAFPELQMTTLGINGVKGQPAVMADEKGNTVTVRAIDDKWLERISRQATSVMGGYTILASYPCTGRQLKDYCIPDTPTLCEEIGRTLREAREQHADPIEAVLNVTNGFRLFRGKVVDVERKTDGMFVRGRAVVDGLDQDKGSQLIIEFQNENLIALRDGQPVTTSPDLIMSLDMESGSPVTTEGLKYGARIVVVGMPCAPQWRTPEGLAVVGPRAFGYDIDYVPVEQRVAAMNNEEVQA
;
A
#
# COMPACT_ATOMS: atom_id res chain seq x y z
N ARG A 1 -14.09 3.01 2.48
CA ARG A 1 -15.42 3.54 2.06
C ARG A 1 -15.39 5.05 1.88
N ASP A 2 -14.68 5.79 2.73
CA ASP A 2 -14.78 7.26 2.78
C ASP A 2 -13.82 7.98 1.83
N PHE A 3 -12.76 7.34 1.40
CA PHE A 3 -11.77 7.92 0.49
C PHE A 3 -12.35 8.19 -0.92
N CYS A 4 -13.16 7.29 -1.45
CA CYS A 4 -13.86 7.50 -2.72
C CYS A 4 -14.98 8.54 -2.61
N LEU A 5 -15.67 8.61 -1.46
CA LEU A 5 -16.70 9.63 -1.19
C LEU A 5 -16.11 11.02 -1.08
N SER A 6 -14.94 11.21 -0.47
CA SER A 6 -14.32 12.54 -0.34
C SER A 6 -13.88 13.11 -1.69
N ARG A 7 -13.39 12.26 -2.63
CA ARG A 7 -13.07 12.68 -4.00
C ARG A 7 -14.33 12.99 -4.81
N GLY A 8 -15.34 12.13 -4.76
CA GLY A 8 -16.62 12.35 -5.43
C GLY A 8 -17.36 13.60 -4.93
N LEU A 9 -17.34 13.84 -3.61
CA LEU A 9 -17.92 15.06 -3.03
C LEU A 9 -17.17 16.32 -3.50
N GLY A 10 -15.84 16.28 -3.62
CA GLY A 10 -15.07 17.42 -4.14
C GLY A 10 -15.46 17.78 -5.57
N ASP A 11 -15.62 16.78 -6.42
CA ASP A 11 -16.03 16.98 -7.82
C ASP A 11 -17.49 17.45 -7.93
N VAL A 12 -18.42 16.79 -7.25
CA VAL A 12 -19.85 17.12 -7.30
C VAL A 12 -20.15 18.50 -6.73
N TYR A 13 -19.61 18.85 -5.57
CA TYR A 13 -19.95 20.12 -4.91
C TYR A 13 -19.17 21.32 -5.45
N LYS A 14 -17.92 21.14 -5.83
CA LYS A 14 -17.07 22.26 -6.29
C LYS A 14 -16.89 22.31 -7.79
N ARG A 15 -17.38 21.32 -8.53
CA ARG A 15 -17.20 21.18 -10.00
C ARG A 15 -15.76 21.31 -10.42
N GLN A 16 -14.85 20.76 -9.61
CA GLN A 16 -13.42 20.73 -9.89
C GLN A 16 -13.05 19.36 -10.46
N PRO A 17 -12.29 19.29 -11.55
CA PRO A 17 -11.83 18.03 -12.09
C PRO A 17 -10.89 17.36 -11.10
N VAL A 18 -11.05 16.05 -10.90
CA VAL A 18 -10.08 15.20 -10.20
C VAL A 18 -9.03 14.81 -11.21
N VAL A 19 -7.77 15.07 -10.89
CA VAL A 19 -6.66 14.66 -11.76
C VAL A 19 -6.43 13.15 -11.58
N ASP A 20 -6.32 12.43 -12.70
CA ASP A 20 -6.10 10.98 -12.70
C ASP A 20 -4.65 10.66 -12.39
N CYS A 21 -4.28 10.83 -11.13
CA CYS A 21 -2.97 10.49 -10.59
C CYS A 21 -2.99 10.48 -9.07
N ASP A 22 -1.94 9.93 -8.46
CA ASP A 22 -1.62 10.14 -7.06
C ASP A 22 -0.10 10.35 -6.85
N LEU A 23 0.32 10.41 -5.57
CA LEU A 23 1.69 10.70 -5.19
C LEU A 23 2.40 9.50 -4.55
N MET A 24 1.76 8.36 -4.49
CA MET A 24 2.26 7.20 -3.75
C MET A 24 2.19 5.90 -4.55
N GLY A 25 1.12 5.68 -5.34
CA GLY A 25 0.83 4.44 -6.07
C GLY A 25 0.47 3.25 -5.17
N ARG A 26 0.77 3.37 -3.89
CA ARG A 26 0.38 2.48 -2.80
C ARG A 26 0.31 3.28 -1.50
N ALA A 27 -0.35 2.76 -0.47
CA ALA A 27 -0.28 3.35 0.85
C ALA A 27 1.11 3.12 1.48
N PHE A 28 1.66 4.17 2.08
CA PHE A 28 2.85 4.15 2.91
C PHE A 28 2.53 4.69 4.31
N PRO A 29 3.29 4.29 5.36
CA PRO A 29 2.97 4.63 6.73
C PRO A 29 3.03 6.12 7.08
N GLU A 30 3.79 6.93 6.35
CA GLU A 30 4.10 8.31 6.73
C GLU A 30 3.83 9.31 5.60
N LEU A 31 3.43 10.53 5.97
CA LEU A 31 2.98 11.58 5.03
C LEU A 31 4.05 12.06 4.04
N GLN A 32 5.33 12.03 4.43
CA GLN A 32 6.43 12.47 3.55
C GLN A 32 6.80 11.44 2.48
N MET A 33 6.25 10.24 2.56
CA MET A 33 6.50 9.18 1.60
C MET A 33 5.67 9.41 0.33
N THR A 34 5.97 10.50 -0.37
CA THR A 34 5.33 10.92 -1.61
C THR A 34 6.34 11.20 -2.70
N THR A 35 5.95 11.01 -3.94
CA THR A 35 6.79 11.33 -5.11
C THR A 35 7.11 12.83 -5.21
N LEU A 36 6.22 13.70 -4.73
CA LEU A 36 6.52 15.13 -4.61
C LEU A 36 7.58 15.38 -3.52
N GLY A 37 7.48 14.69 -2.37
CA GLY A 37 8.43 14.84 -1.27
C GLY A 37 9.86 14.46 -1.64
N ILE A 38 10.07 13.33 -2.30
CA ILE A 38 11.41 12.91 -2.75
C ILE A 38 12.01 13.84 -3.83
N ASN A 39 11.17 14.62 -4.52
CA ASN A 39 11.58 15.62 -5.49
C ASN A 39 11.62 17.05 -4.91
N GLY A 40 11.65 17.19 -3.57
CA GLY A 40 11.89 18.45 -2.88
C GLY A 40 10.68 19.40 -2.80
N VAL A 41 9.48 18.96 -3.22
CA VAL A 41 8.25 19.72 -2.99
C VAL A 41 7.81 19.52 -1.54
N LYS A 42 7.55 20.62 -0.84
CA LYS A 42 7.19 20.58 0.58
C LYS A 42 5.72 20.26 0.78
N GLY A 43 5.42 19.40 1.76
CA GLY A 43 4.06 19.02 2.14
C GLY A 43 3.26 20.14 2.81
N GLN A 44 3.92 21.20 3.22
CA GLN A 44 3.29 22.33 3.94
C GLN A 44 2.87 23.49 3.02
N PRO A 45 1.82 24.27 3.38
CA PRO A 45 0.97 24.08 4.55
C PRO A 45 0.09 22.84 4.38
N ALA A 46 -0.09 22.07 5.45
CA ALA A 46 -1.06 20.98 5.49
C ALA A 46 -2.31 21.44 6.26
N VAL A 47 -3.48 21.10 5.74
CA VAL A 47 -4.76 21.40 6.38
C VAL A 47 -5.49 20.10 6.64
N MET A 48 -5.95 19.94 7.89
CA MET A 48 -6.65 18.75 8.34
C MET A 48 -8.05 19.11 8.80
N ALA A 49 -8.99 18.21 8.59
CA ALA A 49 -10.36 18.32 9.09
C ALA A 49 -10.87 16.97 9.59
N ASP A 50 -11.62 16.96 10.68
CA ASP A 50 -12.34 15.78 11.17
C ASP A 50 -13.83 15.82 10.79
N GLU A 51 -14.55 14.76 11.10
CA GLU A 51 -16.00 14.63 10.85
C GLU A 51 -16.86 15.60 11.67
N LYS A 52 -16.31 16.16 12.76
CA LYS A 52 -17.00 17.08 13.68
C LYS A 52 -16.85 18.54 13.23
N GLY A 53 -16.03 18.81 12.21
CA GLY A 53 -15.76 20.14 11.71
C GLY A 53 -14.57 20.84 12.37
N ASN A 54 -13.79 20.15 13.21
CA ASN A 54 -12.54 20.71 13.69
C ASN A 54 -11.53 20.77 12.54
N THR A 55 -10.74 21.85 12.49
CA THR A 55 -9.70 22.05 11.48
C THR A 55 -8.39 22.43 12.11
N VAL A 56 -7.29 21.93 11.56
CA VAL A 56 -5.93 22.27 11.96
C VAL A 56 -5.10 22.58 10.73
N THR A 57 -4.36 23.70 10.77
CA THR A 57 -3.37 24.03 9.75
C THR A 57 -1.98 23.87 10.33
N VAL A 58 -1.15 23.06 9.67
CA VAL A 58 0.20 22.76 10.12
C VAL A 58 1.22 23.37 9.18
N ARG A 59 2.20 24.07 9.75
CA ARG A 59 3.47 24.45 9.11
C ARG A 59 4.60 23.93 9.96
N ALA A 60 5.59 23.30 9.36
CA ALA A 60 6.69 22.67 10.06
C ALA A 60 8.03 23.00 9.38
N ILE A 61 9.14 22.74 10.07
CA ILE A 61 10.48 22.99 9.53
C ILE A 61 10.83 22.04 8.37
N ASP A 62 10.32 20.81 8.44
CA ASP A 62 10.45 19.78 7.42
C ASP A 62 9.24 18.83 7.40
N ASP A 63 9.18 17.93 6.43
CA ASP A 63 8.05 17.03 6.24
C ASP A 63 7.99 15.90 7.30
N LYS A 64 9.10 15.57 7.97
CA LYS A 64 9.07 14.63 9.11
C LYS A 64 8.40 15.25 10.33
N TRP A 65 8.67 16.52 10.57
CA TRP A 65 7.95 17.27 11.61
C TRP A 65 6.49 17.51 11.21
N LEU A 66 6.21 17.75 9.92
CA LEU A 66 4.85 17.83 9.42
C LEU A 66 4.08 16.55 9.74
N GLU A 67 4.65 15.39 9.43
CA GLU A 67 4.08 14.07 9.76
C GLU A 67 3.82 13.94 11.26
N ARG A 68 4.82 14.19 12.12
CA ARG A 68 4.70 14.02 13.57
C ARG A 68 3.58 14.89 14.16
N ILE A 69 3.53 16.17 13.77
CA ILE A 69 2.51 17.10 14.28
C ILE A 69 1.12 16.70 13.77
N SER A 70 0.99 16.40 12.48
CA SER A 70 -0.27 16.02 11.87
C SER A 70 -0.82 14.73 12.48
N ARG A 71 0.04 13.75 12.74
CA ARG A 71 -0.34 12.49 13.37
C ARG A 71 -0.84 12.69 14.80
N GLN A 72 -0.17 13.52 15.59
CA GLN A 72 -0.64 13.86 16.95
C GLN A 72 -1.99 14.59 16.91
N ALA A 73 -2.16 15.54 16.00
CA ALA A 73 -3.44 16.22 15.81
C ALA A 73 -4.55 15.23 15.42
N THR A 74 -4.27 14.32 14.49
CA THR A 74 -5.22 13.25 14.10
C THR A 74 -5.63 12.39 15.29
N SER A 75 -4.70 12.05 16.19
CA SER A 75 -5.02 11.27 17.41
C SER A 75 -6.01 11.99 18.31
N VAL A 76 -5.77 13.27 18.56
CA VAL A 76 -6.68 14.11 19.38
C VAL A 76 -8.03 14.31 18.70
N MET A 77 -8.07 14.35 17.37
CA MET A 77 -9.27 14.53 16.56
C MET A 77 -10.09 13.25 16.36
N GLY A 78 -9.74 12.16 17.05
CA GLY A 78 -10.49 10.90 17.04
C GLY A 78 -9.90 9.79 16.17
N GLY A 79 -8.64 9.93 15.75
CA GLY A 79 -7.87 8.91 15.03
C GLY A 79 -8.07 8.91 13.52
N TYR A 80 -8.94 9.76 12.99
CA TYR A 80 -9.18 9.92 11.56
C TYR A 80 -9.36 11.38 11.16
N THR A 81 -8.67 11.82 10.12
CA THR A 81 -8.81 13.16 9.54
C THR A 81 -8.63 13.10 8.03
N ILE A 82 -9.27 14.01 7.32
CA ILE A 82 -8.97 14.30 5.91
C ILE A 82 -7.86 15.34 5.89
N LEU A 83 -6.81 15.06 5.11
CA LEU A 83 -5.64 15.91 4.99
C LEU A 83 -5.50 16.43 3.55
N ALA A 84 -5.28 17.74 3.41
CA ALA A 84 -4.80 18.37 2.20
C ALA A 84 -3.36 18.85 2.44
N SER A 85 -2.42 18.33 1.66
CA SER A 85 -0.98 18.62 1.76
C SER A 85 -0.35 18.63 0.36
N TYR A 86 0.93 18.96 0.28
CA TYR A 86 1.67 19.03 -0.97
C TYR A 86 1.03 19.93 -2.03
N PRO A 87 0.78 21.22 -1.73
CA PRO A 87 0.32 22.15 -2.74
C PRO A 87 1.37 22.25 -3.84
N CYS A 88 0.97 21.95 -5.07
CA CYS A 88 1.89 21.90 -6.20
C CYS A 88 1.30 22.55 -7.44
N THR A 89 2.19 22.93 -8.35
CA THR A 89 1.79 23.42 -9.68
C THR A 89 1.43 22.24 -10.59
N GLY A 90 0.63 22.49 -11.62
CA GLY A 90 0.33 21.46 -12.62
C GLY A 90 1.58 20.93 -13.35
N ARG A 91 2.67 21.71 -13.41
CA ARG A 91 3.95 21.27 -13.95
C ARG A 91 4.61 20.24 -13.04
N GLN A 92 4.73 20.55 -11.75
CA GLN A 92 5.27 19.61 -10.75
C GLN A 92 4.45 18.33 -10.70
N LEU A 93 3.13 18.44 -10.80
CA LEU A 93 2.27 17.26 -10.83
C LEU A 93 2.57 16.38 -12.03
N LYS A 94 2.68 16.95 -13.23
CA LYS A 94 3.04 16.20 -14.44
C LYS A 94 4.41 15.56 -14.40
N ASP A 95 5.37 16.22 -13.76
CA ASP A 95 6.75 15.74 -13.72
C ASP A 95 6.95 14.64 -12.68
N TYR A 96 6.16 14.62 -11.59
CA TYR A 96 6.43 13.79 -10.41
C TYR A 96 5.29 12.86 -9.98
N CYS A 97 4.05 13.06 -10.43
CA CYS A 97 2.96 12.18 -10.01
C CYS A 97 3.06 10.77 -10.63
N ILE A 98 2.32 9.84 -10.06
CA ILE A 98 2.07 8.51 -10.62
C ILE A 98 0.74 8.61 -11.36
N PRO A 99 0.72 8.54 -12.71
CA PRO A 99 -0.50 8.71 -13.49
C PRO A 99 -1.42 7.49 -13.40
N ASP A 100 -2.66 7.67 -13.81
CA ASP A 100 -3.69 6.66 -14.07
C ASP A 100 -4.06 5.81 -12.83
N THR A 101 -3.72 6.24 -11.62
CA THR A 101 -3.96 5.45 -10.40
C THR A 101 -5.44 5.38 -10.00
N PRO A 102 -6.25 6.45 -10.07
CA PRO A 102 -7.71 6.35 -9.94
C PRO A 102 -8.36 5.44 -10.99
N THR A 103 -7.96 5.58 -12.25
CA THR A 103 -8.43 4.70 -13.34
C THR A 103 -8.07 3.24 -13.07
N LEU A 104 -6.84 2.93 -12.65
CA LEU A 104 -6.43 1.59 -12.26
C LEU A 104 -7.29 1.03 -11.12
N CYS A 105 -7.57 1.84 -10.09
CA CYS A 105 -8.45 1.43 -8.98
C CYS A 105 -9.87 1.08 -9.46
N GLU A 106 -10.43 1.87 -10.38
CA GLU A 106 -11.73 1.58 -10.99
C GLU A 106 -11.68 0.29 -11.80
N GLU A 107 -10.64 0.11 -12.59
CA GLU A 107 -10.44 -1.08 -13.42
C GLU A 107 -10.32 -2.36 -12.59
N ILE A 108 -9.52 -2.35 -11.51
CA ILE A 108 -9.44 -3.46 -10.56
C ILE A 108 -10.83 -3.79 -9.98
N GLY A 109 -11.55 -2.76 -9.54
CA GLY A 109 -12.88 -2.95 -8.95
C GLY A 109 -13.90 -3.51 -9.95
N ARG A 110 -13.87 -3.07 -11.19
CA ARG A 110 -14.71 -3.56 -12.29
C ARG A 110 -14.37 -5.00 -12.61
N THR A 111 -13.12 -5.31 -12.84
CA THR A 111 -12.62 -6.65 -13.18
C THR A 111 -12.97 -7.68 -12.11
N LEU A 112 -12.86 -7.32 -10.83
CA LEU A 112 -13.28 -8.18 -9.71
C LEU A 112 -14.78 -8.49 -9.76
N ARG A 113 -15.64 -7.50 -10.04
CA ARG A 113 -17.08 -7.72 -10.14
C ARG A 113 -17.42 -8.62 -11.31
N GLU A 114 -16.85 -8.33 -12.49
CA GLU A 114 -17.08 -9.12 -13.71
C GLU A 114 -16.61 -10.58 -13.55
N ALA A 115 -15.44 -10.81 -12.95
CA ALA A 115 -14.96 -12.17 -12.67
C ALA A 115 -15.91 -12.95 -11.76
N ARG A 116 -16.44 -12.32 -10.71
CA ARG A 116 -17.41 -12.96 -9.81
C ARG A 116 -18.74 -13.26 -10.49
N GLU A 117 -19.25 -12.36 -11.31
CA GLU A 117 -20.49 -12.56 -12.08
C GLU A 117 -20.36 -13.70 -13.10
N GLN A 118 -19.17 -13.85 -13.69
CA GLN A 118 -18.85 -14.89 -14.66
C GLN A 118 -18.36 -16.21 -14.03
N HIS A 119 -18.27 -16.28 -12.68
CA HIS A 119 -17.69 -17.41 -11.95
C HIS A 119 -16.24 -17.73 -12.38
N ALA A 120 -15.50 -16.73 -12.85
CA ALA A 120 -14.08 -16.81 -13.15
C ALA A 120 -13.23 -16.59 -11.88
N ASP A 121 -11.93 -16.92 -11.95
CA ASP A 121 -11.01 -16.69 -10.83
C ASP A 121 -10.77 -15.18 -10.62
N PRO A 122 -11.26 -14.59 -9.50
CA PRO A 122 -11.11 -13.17 -9.25
C PRO A 122 -9.67 -12.78 -8.94
N ILE A 123 -8.83 -13.71 -8.46
CA ILE A 123 -7.41 -13.46 -8.18
C ILE A 123 -6.66 -13.28 -9.49
N GLU A 124 -6.82 -14.23 -10.44
CA GLU A 124 -6.19 -14.13 -11.75
C GLU A 124 -6.65 -12.87 -12.51
N ALA A 125 -7.91 -12.50 -12.37
CA ALA A 125 -8.44 -11.28 -12.97
C ALA A 125 -7.70 -10.02 -12.45
N VAL A 126 -7.45 -9.92 -11.14
CA VAL A 126 -6.67 -8.82 -10.53
C VAL A 126 -5.22 -8.87 -10.99
N LEU A 127 -4.57 -10.04 -10.96
CA LEU A 127 -3.18 -10.18 -11.38
C LEU A 127 -2.95 -9.71 -12.81
N ASN A 128 -3.86 -10.04 -13.73
CA ASN A 128 -3.78 -9.62 -15.12
C ASN A 128 -3.86 -8.10 -15.30
N VAL A 129 -4.76 -7.43 -14.58
CA VAL A 129 -4.91 -5.96 -14.65
C VAL A 129 -3.73 -5.23 -14.04
N THR A 130 -3.14 -5.81 -12.99
CA THR A 130 -2.10 -5.14 -12.20
C THR A 130 -0.68 -5.54 -12.56
N ASN A 131 -0.50 -6.45 -13.52
CA ASN A 131 0.77 -7.14 -13.78
C ASN A 131 1.37 -7.72 -12.50
N GLY A 132 0.49 -8.24 -11.63
CA GLY A 132 0.86 -8.78 -10.33
C GLY A 132 1.26 -10.24 -10.38
N PHE A 133 1.81 -10.71 -9.27
CA PHE A 133 2.29 -12.06 -9.10
C PHE A 133 1.63 -12.72 -7.89
N ARG A 134 1.21 -13.97 -8.02
CA ARG A 134 0.80 -14.78 -6.89
C ARG A 134 2.07 -15.22 -6.14
N LEU A 135 2.18 -14.83 -4.88
CA LEU A 135 3.36 -15.13 -4.06
C LEU A 135 3.13 -16.32 -3.12
N PHE A 136 1.90 -16.45 -2.59
CA PHE A 136 1.60 -17.50 -1.62
C PHE A 136 0.09 -17.69 -1.46
N ARG A 137 -0.32 -18.93 -1.23
CA ARG A 137 -1.70 -19.29 -0.91
C ARG A 137 -1.75 -20.00 0.45
N GLY A 138 -2.52 -19.49 1.40
CA GLY A 138 -2.49 -20.08 2.73
C GLY A 138 -3.60 -19.65 3.66
N LYS A 139 -3.48 -20.14 4.90
CA LYS A 139 -4.37 -19.85 6.01
C LYS A 139 -3.59 -19.10 7.09
N VAL A 140 -4.11 -17.99 7.55
CA VAL A 140 -3.54 -17.23 8.65
C VAL A 140 -3.66 -18.05 9.94
N VAL A 141 -2.52 -18.31 10.59
CA VAL A 141 -2.44 -19.13 11.82
C VAL A 141 -2.01 -18.32 13.04
N ASP A 142 -1.44 -17.14 12.82
CA ASP A 142 -1.10 -16.21 13.90
C ASP A 142 -1.09 -14.77 13.41
N VAL A 143 -1.48 -13.83 14.27
CA VAL A 143 -1.39 -12.39 14.00
C VAL A 143 -1.02 -11.65 15.27
N GLU A 144 0.18 -11.11 15.29
CA GLU A 144 0.65 -10.22 16.36
C GLU A 144 0.49 -8.76 15.94
N ARG A 145 -0.01 -7.92 16.84
CA ARG A 145 -0.09 -6.47 16.67
C ARG A 145 0.37 -5.76 17.92
N LYS A 146 1.22 -4.76 17.74
CA LYS A 146 1.66 -3.85 18.81
C LYS A 146 1.49 -2.43 18.34
N THR A 147 0.84 -1.61 19.14
CA THR A 147 0.78 -0.17 18.90
C THR A 147 2.05 0.45 19.50
N ASP A 148 2.90 0.99 18.63
CA ASP A 148 4.10 1.72 19.01
C ASP A 148 3.94 3.18 18.56
N GLY A 149 3.71 4.05 19.55
CA GLY A 149 3.31 5.42 19.28
C GLY A 149 1.96 5.48 18.57
N MET A 150 1.96 5.86 17.29
CA MET A 150 0.74 5.96 16.46
C MET A 150 0.77 5.01 15.25
N PHE A 151 1.70 4.07 15.24
CA PHE A 151 1.77 3.02 14.25
C PHE A 151 1.33 1.68 14.83
N VAL A 152 0.58 0.92 14.04
CA VAL A 152 0.30 -0.48 14.33
C VAL A 152 1.36 -1.30 13.61
N ARG A 153 2.35 -1.76 14.36
CA ARG A 153 3.34 -2.74 13.87
C ARG A 153 2.88 -4.14 14.18
N GLY A 154 3.17 -5.07 13.30
CA GLY A 154 2.83 -6.45 13.55
C GLY A 154 3.35 -7.39 12.49
N ARG A 155 2.99 -8.65 12.71
CA ARG A 155 3.29 -9.74 11.78
C ARG A 155 2.09 -10.68 11.69
N ALA A 156 1.87 -11.23 10.52
CA ALA A 156 0.94 -12.33 10.29
C ALA A 156 1.72 -13.55 9.81
N VAL A 157 1.38 -14.71 10.36
CA VAL A 157 1.93 -16.00 9.96
C VAL A 157 0.87 -16.75 9.16
N VAL A 158 1.24 -17.24 8.00
CA VAL A 158 0.36 -17.90 7.05
C VAL A 158 0.92 -19.27 6.72
N ASP A 159 0.21 -20.34 7.08
CA ASP A 159 0.59 -21.70 6.67
C ASP A 159 0.08 -21.98 5.26
N GLY A 160 0.92 -22.59 4.45
CA GLY A 160 0.65 -22.88 3.06
C GLY A 160 -0.49 -23.87 2.84
N LEU A 161 -1.27 -23.62 1.80
CA LEU A 161 -2.32 -24.50 1.31
C LEU A 161 -2.02 -24.89 -0.14
N ASP A 162 -2.60 -25.97 -0.58
CA ASP A 162 -2.50 -26.50 -1.94
C ASP A 162 -1.03 -26.65 -2.39
N GLN A 163 -0.59 -25.90 -3.39
CA GLN A 163 0.77 -25.94 -3.91
C GLN A 163 1.83 -25.40 -2.92
N ASP A 164 1.42 -24.54 -1.98
CA ASP A 164 2.31 -23.98 -0.95
C ASP A 164 2.32 -24.82 0.34
N LYS A 165 1.66 -25.98 0.35
CA LYS A 165 1.58 -26.85 1.52
C LYS A 165 2.96 -27.29 2.00
N GLY A 166 3.23 -27.07 3.29
CA GLY A 166 4.51 -27.38 3.93
C GLY A 166 5.43 -26.19 4.05
N SER A 167 5.13 -25.07 3.37
CA SER A 167 5.83 -23.79 3.53
C SER A 167 5.03 -22.84 4.41
N GLN A 168 5.71 -21.82 4.94
CA GLN A 168 5.13 -20.77 5.76
C GLN A 168 5.50 -19.40 5.22
N LEU A 169 4.53 -18.48 5.18
CA LEU A 169 4.77 -17.09 4.84
C LEU A 169 4.59 -16.21 6.08
N ILE A 170 5.53 -15.30 6.29
CA ILE A 170 5.43 -14.23 7.30
C ILE A 170 5.25 -12.91 6.57
N ILE A 171 4.22 -12.16 6.93
CA ILE A 171 4.00 -10.79 6.46
C ILE A 171 4.26 -9.86 7.63
N GLU A 172 5.20 -8.93 7.50
CA GLU A 172 5.41 -7.89 8.50
C GLU A 172 4.90 -6.55 7.98
N PHE A 173 4.31 -5.77 8.89
CA PHE A 173 3.63 -4.53 8.55
C PHE A 173 3.85 -3.43 9.60
N GLN A 174 3.78 -2.19 9.14
CA GLN A 174 3.63 -0.97 9.93
C GLN A 174 2.50 -0.16 9.32
N ASN A 175 1.28 -0.30 9.83
CA ASN A 175 0.02 0.04 9.18
C ASN A 175 -0.14 -0.70 7.83
N GLU A 176 0.85 -0.56 6.95
CA GLU A 176 0.91 -1.17 5.62
C GLU A 176 1.90 -2.34 5.58
N ASN A 177 1.67 -3.32 4.71
CA ASN A 177 2.58 -4.45 4.53
C ASN A 177 3.94 -3.96 3.99
N LEU A 178 5.05 -4.37 4.62
CA LEU A 178 6.40 -3.92 4.29
C LEU A 178 7.27 -5.01 3.68
N ILE A 179 7.09 -6.25 4.14
CA ILE A 179 7.87 -7.41 3.68
C ILE A 179 7.04 -8.68 3.79
N ALA A 180 7.23 -9.59 2.84
CA ALA A 180 6.75 -10.96 2.92
C ALA A 180 7.93 -11.93 2.79
N LEU A 181 8.02 -12.86 3.74
CA LEU A 181 9.10 -13.85 3.86
C LEU A 181 8.51 -15.26 3.73
N ARG A 182 8.89 -16.00 2.71
CA ARG A 182 8.54 -17.42 2.56
C ARG A 182 9.70 -18.26 3.11
N ASP A 183 9.43 -19.06 4.13
CA ASP A 183 10.44 -19.92 4.80
C ASP A 183 11.72 -19.14 5.18
N GLY A 184 11.54 -17.88 5.61
CA GLY A 184 12.61 -16.96 6.00
C GLY A 184 13.27 -16.19 4.84
N GLN A 185 12.95 -16.50 3.59
CA GLN A 185 13.49 -15.80 2.42
C GLN A 185 12.51 -14.70 1.91
N PRO A 186 12.98 -13.48 1.61
CA PRO A 186 12.13 -12.43 1.15
C PRO A 186 11.60 -12.70 -0.28
N VAL A 187 10.28 -12.79 -0.42
CA VAL A 187 9.62 -12.95 -1.72
C VAL A 187 9.15 -11.62 -2.29
N THR A 188 8.95 -10.62 -1.45
CA THR A 188 8.67 -9.24 -1.86
C THR A 188 8.92 -8.28 -0.71
N THR A 189 9.29 -7.05 -1.01
CA THR A 189 9.55 -5.99 -0.03
C THR A 189 8.99 -4.66 -0.51
N SER A 190 8.69 -3.73 0.42
CA SER A 190 8.49 -2.33 0.05
C SER A 190 9.66 -1.83 -0.83
N PRO A 191 9.41 -1.00 -1.84
CA PRO A 191 8.18 -0.31 -2.21
C PRO A 191 7.19 -1.12 -3.08
N ASP A 192 7.48 -2.35 -3.50
CA ASP A 192 6.48 -3.14 -4.22
C ASP A 192 5.26 -3.39 -3.34
N LEU A 193 4.09 -3.48 -3.96
CA LEU A 193 2.83 -3.68 -3.26
C LEU A 193 2.74 -5.13 -2.78
N ILE A 194 2.32 -5.29 -1.54
CA ILE A 194 2.07 -6.60 -0.92
C ILE A 194 0.62 -6.59 -0.45
N MET A 195 -0.20 -7.38 -1.06
CA MET A 195 -1.63 -7.43 -0.74
C MET A 195 -2.06 -8.82 -0.32
N SER A 196 -2.93 -8.88 0.67
CA SER A 196 -3.67 -10.09 1.02
C SER A 196 -5.06 -10.00 0.41
N LEU A 197 -5.45 -11.01 -0.36
CA LEU A 197 -6.77 -11.13 -0.95
C LEU A 197 -7.47 -12.34 -0.34
N ASP A 198 -8.76 -12.22 -0.06
CA ASP A 198 -9.58 -13.37 0.32
C ASP A 198 -9.58 -14.40 -0.80
N MET A 199 -9.32 -15.66 -0.44
CA MET A 199 -9.05 -16.73 -1.38
C MET A 199 -10.22 -17.05 -2.32
N GLU A 200 -11.46 -16.82 -1.87
CA GLU A 200 -12.65 -17.14 -2.65
C GLU A 200 -13.18 -15.94 -3.42
N SER A 201 -13.24 -14.81 -2.75
CA SER A 201 -13.85 -13.61 -3.33
C SER A 201 -12.88 -12.68 -4.04
N GLY A 202 -11.56 -12.84 -3.84
CA GLY A 202 -10.55 -11.87 -4.28
C GLY A 202 -10.67 -10.50 -3.60
N SER A 203 -11.50 -10.36 -2.57
CA SER A 203 -11.64 -9.11 -1.83
C SER A 203 -10.36 -8.79 -1.06
N PRO A 204 -9.91 -7.51 -1.03
CA PRO A 204 -8.73 -7.15 -0.27
C PRO A 204 -8.97 -7.34 1.24
N VAL A 205 -7.96 -7.89 1.90
CA VAL A 205 -7.91 -8.04 3.36
C VAL A 205 -6.83 -7.10 3.88
N THR A 206 -7.25 -6.05 4.59
CA THR A 206 -6.33 -5.07 5.18
C THR A 206 -5.55 -5.66 6.34
N THR A 207 -4.49 -5.00 6.78
CA THR A 207 -3.70 -5.42 7.96
C THR A 207 -4.55 -5.53 9.22
N GLU A 208 -5.57 -4.67 9.40
CA GLU A 208 -6.54 -4.74 10.49
C GLU A 208 -7.52 -5.92 10.31
N GLY A 209 -7.83 -6.27 9.07
CA GLY A 209 -8.73 -7.35 8.71
C GLY A 209 -8.12 -8.75 8.81
N LEU A 210 -6.79 -8.86 8.85
CA LEU A 210 -6.11 -10.14 9.03
C LEU A 210 -6.48 -10.75 10.39
N LYS A 211 -6.92 -12.00 10.39
CA LYS A 211 -7.32 -12.73 11.60
C LYS A 211 -7.03 -14.22 11.46
N TYR A 212 -6.84 -14.88 12.60
CA TYR A 212 -6.71 -16.33 12.65
C TYR A 212 -7.82 -17.03 11.85
N GLY A 213 -7.43 -17.99 11.04
CA GLY A 213 -8.34 -18.79 10.22
C GLY A 213 -8.69 -18.19 8.86
N ALA A 214 -8.36 -16.94 8.57
CA ALA A 214 -8.57 -16.35 7.25
C ALA A 214 -7.78 -17.12 6.19
N ARG A 215 -8.44 -17.45 5.07
CA ARG A 215 -7.81 -18.08 3.90
C ARG A 215 -7.53 -16.99 2.89
N ILE A 216 -6.26 -16.79 2.58
CA ILE A 216 -5.81 -15.68 1.75
C ILE A 216 -4.87 -16.13 0.63
N VAL A 217 -4.85 -15.33 -0.41
CA VAL A 217 -3.78 -15.32 -1.40
C VAL A 217 -2.99 -14.04 -1.21
N VAL A 218 -1.69 -14.18 -1.03
CA VAL A 218 -0.77 -13.04 -0.98
C VAL A 218 -0.25 -12.78 -2.38
N VAL A 219 -0.39 -11.54 -2.82
CA VAL A 219 0.05 -11.10 -4.15
C VAL A 219 1.04 -9.96 -4.04
N GLY A 220 2.02 -9.96 -4.94
CA GLY A 220 2.98 -8.89 -5.10
C GLY A 220 2.71 -8.13 -6.40
N MET A 221 2.84 -6.81 -6.38
CA MET A 221 2.72 -5.99 -7.58
C MET A 221 3.89 -5.03 -7.67
N PRO A 222 4.43 -4.82 -8.88
CA PRO A 222 5.50 -3.84 -9.09
C PRO A 222 5.07 -2.45 -8.64
N CYS A 223 5.95 -1.76 -7.92
CA CYS A 223 5.74 -0.35 -7.58
C CYS A 223 5.97 0.56 -8.79
N ALA A 224 5.50 1.80 -8.67
CA ALA A 224 5.78 2.83 -9.66
C ALA A 224 7.30 3.07 -9.81
N PRO A 225 7.81 3.33 -11.04
CA PRO A 225 9.25 3.50 -11.30
C PRO A 225 9.91 4.59 -10.45
N GLN A 226 9.19 5.63 -10.05
CA GLN A 226 9.68 6.72 -9.20
C GLN A 226 10.23 6.21 -7.86
N TRP A 227 9.69 5.11 -7.34
CA TRP A 227 10.14 4.52 -6.08
C TRP A 227 11.38 3.64 -6.21
N ARG A 228 11.77 3.27 -7.45
CA ARG A 228 12.96 2.45 -7.73
C ARG A 228 14.24 3.27 -7.90
N THR A 229 14.14 4.59 -7.79
CA THR A 229 15.29 5.50 -7.78
C THR A 229 16.03 5.42 -6.45
N PRO A 230 17.32 5.80 -6.37
CA PRO A 230 18.05 5.86 -5.11
C PRO A 230 17.33 6.71 -4.05
N GLU A 231 16.76 7.86 -4.44
CA GLU A 231 16.01 8.77 -3.58
C GLU A 231 14.71 8.12 -3.07
N GLY A 232 13.99 7.43 -3.95
CA GLY A 232 12.80 6.67 -3.59
C GLY A 232 13.11 5.56 -2.60
N LEU A 233 14.10 4.72 -2.91
CA LEU A 233 14.51 3.60 -2.04
C LEU A 233 15.05 4.07 -0.69
N ALA A 234 15.69 5.23 -0.62
CA ALA A 234 16.14 5.81 0.64
C ALA A 234 14.98 6.16 1.59
N VAL A 235 13.77 6.39 1.06
CA VAL A 235 12.57 6.78 1.83
C VAL A 235 11.63 5.61 2.08
N VAL A 236 11.44 4.71 1.10
CA VAL A 236 10.43 3.64 1.16
C VAL A 236 10.99 2.23 0.89
N GLY A 237 12.29 2.10 0.69
CA GLY A 237 12.95 0.80 0.55
C GLY A 237 12.99 0.03 1.88
N PRO A 238 13.33 -1.28 1.85
CA PRO A 238 13.33 -2.10 3.06
C PRO A 238 14.26 -1.56 4.16
N ARG A 239 15.41 -1.01 3.80
CA ARG A 239 16.36 -0.40 4.77
C ARG A 239 15.78 0.81 5.51
N ALA A 240 14.87 1.57 4.88
CA ALA A 240 14.19 2.71 5.51
C ALA A 240 13.27 2.27 6.67
N PHE A 241 12.80 1.03 6.65
CA PHE A 241 11.97 0.42 7.69
C PHE A 241 12.76 -0.48 8.66
N GLY A 242 14.09 -0.48 8.56
CA GLY A 242 14.97 -1.21 9.47
C GLY A 242 15.29 -2.65 9.07
N TYR A 243 14.92 -3.07 7.86
CA TYR A 243 15.33 -4.38 7.33
C TYR A 243 16.69 -4.29 6.68
N ASP A 244 17.64 -5.12 7.09
CA ASP A 244 18.97 -5.22 6.44
C ASP A 244 18.90 -6.09 5.18
N ILE A 245 18.08 -5.65 4.23
CA ILE A 245 17.80 -6.35 2.97
C ILE A 245 17.85 -5.30 1.85
N ASP A 246 18.51 -5.65 0.75
CA ASP A 246 18.47 -4.82 -0.44
C ASP A 246 17.16 -5.04 -1.22
N TYR A 247 16.66 -3.94 -1.78
CA TYR A 247 15.49 -4.02 -2.64
C TYR A 247 15.82 -4.79 -3.93
N VAL A 248 14.99 -5.78 -4.21
CA VAL A 248 14.97 -6.48 -5.49
C VAL A 248 13.52 -6.45 -5.98
N PRO A 249 13.26 -6.01 -7.22
CA PRO A 249 11.91 -5.97 -7.78
C PRO A 249 11.19 -7.31 -7.68
N VAL A 250 9.89 -7.28 -7.36
CA VAL A 250 9.10 -8.51 -7.17
C VAL A 250 9.11 -9.40 -8.40
N GLU A 251 9.10 -8.83 -9.61
CA GLU A 251 9.19 -9.57 -10.86
C GLU A 251 10.50 -10.36 -11.00
N GLN A 252 11.61 -9.83 -10.49
CA GLN A 252 12.89 -10.52 -10.49
C GLN A 252 12.96 -11.61 -9.43
N ARG A 253 12.38 -11.37 -8.25
CA ARG A 253 12.29 -12.40 -7.20
C ARG A 253 11.46 -13.59 -7.65
N VAL A 254 10.30 -13.34 -8.26
CA VAL A 254 9.43 -14.40 -8.79
C VAL A 254 10.12 -15.18 -9.91
N ALA A 255 10.82 -14.50 -10.81
CA ALA A 255 11.58 -15.17 -11.87
C ALA A 255 12.69 -16.08 -11.30
N ALA A 256 13.37 -15.66 -10.23
CA ALA A 256 14.40 -16.47 -9.56
C ALA A 256 13.76 -17.71 -8.88
N MET A 257 12.65 -17.55 -8.17
CA MET A 257 11.94 -18.68 -7.52
C MET A 257 11.49 -19.74 -8.54
N ASN A 258 10.90 -19.31 -9.67
CA ASN A 258 10.46 -20.23 -10.72
C ASN A 258 11.63 -21.01 -11.34
N ASN A 259 12.81 -20.41 -11.45
CA ASN A 259 14.02 -21.10 -11.97
C ASN A 259 14.57 -22.14 -10.98
N GLU A 260 14.47 -21.90 -9.69
CA GLU A 260 14.87 -22.87 -8.65
C GLU A 260 13.93 -24.07 -8.60
N GLU A 261 12.61 -23.86 -8.74
CA GLU A 261 11.62 -24.95 -8.79
C GLU A 261 11.77 -25.86 -10.03
N VAL A 262 12.26 -25.32 -11.15
CA VAL A 262 12.51 -26.13 -12.39
C VAL A 262 13.79 -26.97 -12.26
N GLN A 263 14.70 -26.62 -11.37
CA GLN A 263 15.99 -27.31 -11.17
C GLN A 263 15.97 -28.33 -10.02
N ALA A 264 14.95 -28.35 -9.19
CA ALA A 264 14.77 -29.25 -8.04
C ALA A 264 13.89 -30.47 -8.41
#